data_73152aa78cde7500bbef4c9dc8f93712
#
_entry.id   73152aa78cde7500bbef4c9dc8f93712
#
_cell.length_a   1.000
_cell.length_b   1.000
_cell.length_c   1.000
_cell.angle_alpha   90.00
_cell.angle_beta   90.00
_cell.angle_gamma   90.00
#
_symmetry.space_group_name_H-M   'P 1'
#
loop_
_entity.id
_entity.type
_entity.pdbx_description
1 polymer ?
#
loop_
_entity_poly.entity_id
_entity_poly.type
_entity_poly.pdbx_seq_one_letter_code
_entity_poly.pdbx_strand_id
1 'polypeptide(L)'
;IRAYVPQNLQPHTTLGFVRKGKVSYAGGKYKNGAVTLSTRTLGDFCVVADTVPPRIEPRFKAGEPIRTRSITFRLRDNFSGIGSYTATLDGEWILLERNPMQGTITHTFDDSRTPKGRSYTLQLTVTDNCGNKTVWKRTITR
;
A
#
# COMPACT_ATOMS: atom_id res chain seq x y z
N ILE A 1 1.87 -23.48 9.01
CA ILE A 1 3.29 -23.43 8.60
C ILE A 1 3.99 -22.42 9.49
N ARG A 2 5.14 -22.78 10.00
CA ARG A 2 6.04 -21.90 10.75
C ARG A 2 7.45 -22.07 10.20
N ALA A 3 8.07 -20.96 9.76
CA ALA A 3 9.43 -20.96 9.27
C ALA A 3 10.28 -19.96 10.06
N TYR A 4 11.46 -20.37 10.48
CA TYR A 4 12.43 -19.48 11.11
C TYR A 4 13.09 -18.58 10.07
N VAL A 5 13.28 -17.32 10.42
CA VAL A 5 13.77 -16.29 9.52
C VAL A 5 15.22 -15.96 9.89
N PRO A 6 16.16 -16.06 8.96
CA PRO A 6 17.51 -15.57 9.16
C PRO A 6 17.54 -14.09 9.56
N GLN A 7 18.47 -13.73 10.46
CA GLN A 7 18.50 -12.39 11.05
C GLN A 7 18.64 -11.26 10.02
N ASN A 8 19.34 -11.52 8.92
CA ASN A 8 19.53 -10.57 7.82
C ASN A 8 18.29 -10.33 6.95
N LEU A 9 17.23 -11.14 7.11
CA LEU A 9 15.98 -10.99 6.34
C LEU A 9 14.83 -10.36 7.14
N GLN A 10 15.06 -10.12 8.42
CA GLN A 10 14.07 -9.50 9.31
C GLN A 10 14.04 -7.97 9.14
N PRO A 11 12.90 -7.31 9.36
CA PRO A 11 11.54 -7.80 9.69
C PRO A 11 10.64 -8.02 8.47
N HIS A 12 11.03 -7.58 7.26
CA HIS A 12 10.22 -7.55 6.04
C HIS A 12 10.08 -8.92 5.39
N THR A 13 9.70 -9.93 6.17
CA THR A 13 9.71 -11.32 5.74
C THR A 13 8.31 -11.91 5.74
N THR A 14 8.04 -12.72 4.73
CA THR A 14 6.78 -13.44 4.53
C THR A 14 7.06 -14.84 3.97
N LEU A 15 6.02 -15.61 3.71
CA LEU A 15 6.12 -16.87 2.97
C LEU A 15 5.72 -16.69 1.52
N GLY A 16 6.52 -17.26 0.64
CA GLY A 16 6.22 -17.42 -0.76
C GLY A 16 5.76 -18.85 -1.05
N PHE A 17 4.80 -19.01 -1.95
CA PHE A 17 4.38 -20.29 -2.50
C PHE A 17 5.17 -20.59 -3.75
N VAL A 18 5.83 -21.73 -3.80
CA VAL A 18 6.68 -22.15 -4.93
C VAL A 18 5.88 -23.03 -5.88
N ARG A 19 5.76 -22.60 -7.13
CA ARG A 19 5.12 -23.40 -8.19
C ARG A 19 5.88 -23.29 -9.50
N LYS A 20 6.35 -24.41 -10.02
CA LYS A 20 7.10 -24.48 -11.28
C LYS A 20 8.29 -23.50 -11.34
N GLY A 21 9.05 -23.38 -10.24
CA GLY A 21 10.19 -22.47 -10.13
C GLY A 21 9.85 -20.99 -9.95
N LYS A 22 8.56 -20.63 -9.89
CA LYS A 22 8.11 -19.27 -9.59
C LYS A 22 7.65 -19.17 -8.15
N VAL A 23 7.97 -18.04 -7.51
CA VAL A 23 7.54 -17.72 -6.16
C VAL A 23 6.49 -16.65 -6.22
N SER A 24 5.35 -16.89 -5.57
CA SER A 24 4.27 -15.91 -5.39
C SER A 24 4.03 -15.65 -3.91
N TYR A 25 3.50 -14.50 -3.58
CA TYR A 25 3.14 -14.16 -2.21
C TYR A 25 2.09 -15.13 -1.67
N ALA A 26 2.40 -15.76 -0.54
CA ALA A 26 1.48 -16.68 0.15
C ALA A 26 0.90 -16.08 1.43
N GLY A 27 1.53 -15.07 1.99
CA GLY A 27 1.16 -14.47 3.26
C GLY A 27 2.02 -14.95 4.42
N GLY A 28 1.52 -14.71 5.62
CA GLY A 28 2.21 -15.02 6.86
C GLY A 28 2.56 -13.76 7.65
N LYS A 29 2.65 -13.92 8.96
CA LYS A 29 3.01 -12.84 9.87
C LYS A 29 4.34 -13.12 10.51
N TYR A 30 5.28 -12.19 10.36
CA TYR A 30 6.56 -12.21 11.05
C TYR A 30 6.37 -11.82 12.52
N LYS A 31 6.86 -12.65 13.42
CA LYS A 31 6.92 -12.36 14.86
C LYS A 31 8.05 -13.19 15.51
N ASN A 32 8.89 -12.53 16.31
CA ASN A 32 9.92 -13.18 17.13
C ASN A 32 10.80 -14.18 16.34
N GLY A 33 11.35 -13.73 15.21
CA GLY A 33 12.29 -14.54 14.42
C GLY A 33 11.65 -15.62 13.56
N ALA A 34 10.33 -15.67 13.45
CA ALA A 34 9.63 -16.64 12.62
C ALA A 34 8.46 -16.03 11.85
N VAL A 35 8.16 -16.59 10.68
CA VAL A 35 6.92 -16.31 9.94
C VAL A 35 5.96 -17.46 10.14
N THR A 36 4.72 -17.14 10.46
CA THR A 36 3.64 -18.12 10.65
C THR A 36 2.51 -17.87 9.68
N LEU A 37 2.07 -18.92 9.00
CA LEU A 37 0.95 -18.91 8.06
C LEU A 37 0.00 -20.06 8.37
N SER A 38 -1.29 -19.76 8.47
CA SER A 38 -2.36 -20.77 8.45
C SER A 38 -2.92 -20.85 7.03
N THR A 39 -2.83 -22.03 6.42
CA THR A 39 -3.27 -22.24 5.04
C THR A 39 -3.84 -23.65 4.86
N ARG A 40 -4.76 -23.80 3.92
CA ARG A 40 -5.27 -25.10 3.44
C ARG A 40 -4.58 -25.54 2.13
N THR A 41 -3.73 -24.69 1.57
CA THR A 41 -3.00 -25.00 0.34
C THR A 41 -1.85 -25.93 0.68
N LEU A 42 -1.76 -27.05 -0.04
CA LEU A 42 -0.63 -27.97 0.02
C LEU A 42 0.38 -27.62 -1.06
N GLY A 43 1.67 -27.75 -0.74
CA GLY A 43 2.76 -27.48 -1.68
C GLY A 43 4.02 -26.96 -0.98
N ASP A 44 4.94 -26.48 -1.77
CA ASP A 44 6.22 -25.97 -1.30
C ASP A 44 6.14 -24.49 -0.94
N PHE A 45 6.71 -24.16 0.21
CA PHE A 45 6.80 -22.78 0.70
C PHE A 45 8.25 -22.41 0.99
N CYS A 46 8.59 -21.15 0.75
CA CYS A 46 9.90 -20.61 1.10
C CYS A 46 9.77 -19.30 1.87
N VAL A 47 10.81 -18.97 2.63
CA VAL A 47 10.93 -17.67 3.27
C VAL A 47 11.37 -16.65 2.23
N VAL A 48 10.67 -15.51 2.15
CA VAL A 48 10.97 -14.43 1.21
C VAL A 48 11.01 -13.11 1.97
N ALA A 49 12.01 -12.29 1.67
CA ALA A 49 12.05 -10.89 2.11
C ALA A 49 11.49 -9.99 1.02
N ASP A 50 10.49 -9.19 1.38
CA ASP A 50 9.97 -8.09 0.57
C ASP A 50 10.46 -6.78 1.18
N THR A 51 11.43 -6.15 0.55
CA THR A 51 12.07 -4.92 1.04
C THR A 51 11.77 -3.70 0.18
N VAL A 52 10.93 -3.86 -0.84
CA VAL A 52 10.60 -2.79 -1.80
C VAL A 52 9.28 -2.14 -1.39
N PRO A 53 9.26 -0.85 -1.05
CA PRO A 53 8.04 -0.16 -0.69
C PRO A 53 7.04 -0.05 -1.86
N PRO A 54 5.74 0.05 -1.57
CA PRO A 54 4.72 0.24 -2.59
C PRO A 54 4.89 1.56 -3.34
N ARG A 55 4.44 1.62 -4.58
CA ARG A 55 4.45 2.81 -5.43
C ARG A 55 3.09 3.49 -5.42
N ILE A 56 3.12 4.82 -5.31
CA ILE A 56 1.95 5.69 -5.35
C ILE A 56 2.03 6.52 -6.64
N GLU A 57 1.06 6.37 -7.52
CA GLU A 57 0.99 7.07 -8.80
C GLU A 57 -0.29 7.93 -8.84
N PRO A 58 -0.19 9.27 -8.72
CA PRO A 58 -1.35 10.14 -8.87
C PRO A 58 -1.89 10.08 -10.32
N ARG A 59 -3.22 10.05 -10.46
CA ARG A 59 -3.93 10.07 -11.74
C ARG A 59 -4.38 11.48 -12.13
N PHE A 60 -3.79 12.48 -11.52
CA PHE A 60 -3.98 13.90 -11.80
C PHE A 60 -2.61 14.57 -11.93
N LYS A 61 -2.57 15.73 -12.58
CA LYS A 61 -1.31 16.48 -12.73
C LYS A 61 -1.00 17.26 -11.46
N ALA A 62 0.10 16.89 -10.81
CA ALA A 62 0.61 17.65 -9.67
C ALA A 62 1.03 19.06 -10.12
N GLY A 63 0.65 20.08 -9.35
CA GLY A 63 0.93 21.49 -9.64
C GLY A 63 -0.13 22.20 -10.49
N GLU A 64 -1.11 21.48 -11.07
CA GLU A 64 -2.27 22.09 -11.72
C GLU A 64 -3.47 22.10 -10.76
N PRO A 65 -4.35 23.13 -10.84
CA PRO A 65 -5.59 23.15 -10.06
C PRO A 65 -6.48 21.95 -10.37
N ILE A 66 -6.95 21.27 -9.32
CA ILE A 66 -7.85 20.14 -9.44
C ILE A 66 -9.27 20.66 -9.69
N ARG A 67 -9.77 20.46 -10.90
CA ARG A 67 -11.11 20.86 -11.31
C ARG A 67 -12.15 19.76 -11.17
N THR A 68 -11.70 18.51 -11.00
CA THR A 68 -12.55 17.34 -10.83
C THR A 68 -13.12 17.25 -9.42
N ARG A 69 -14.23 16.54 -9.28
CA ARG A 69 -14.88 16.28 -7.99
C ARG A 69 -14.10 15.30 -7.12
N SER A 70 -13.20 14.54 -7.71
CA SER A 70 -12.43 13.52 -7.01
C SER A 70 -10.98 13.46 -7.52
N ILE A 71 -10.11 12.90 -6.69
CA ILE A 71 -8.74 12.55 -7.04
C ILE A 71 -8.53 11.05 -6.87
N THR A 72 -7.73 10.48 -7.75
CA THR A 72 -7.46 9.05 -7.77
C THR A 72 -5.95 8.81 -7.80
N PHE A 73 -5.50 7.83 -7.04
CA PHE A 73 -4.15 7.32 -7.07
C PHE A 73 -4.18 5.85 -7.49
N ARG A 74 -3.22 5.44 -8.29
CA ARG A 74 -2.92 4.03 -8.52
C ARG A 74 -1.86 3.57 -7.53
N LEU A 75 -2.12 2.43 -6.89
CA LEU A 75 -1.19 1.80 -5.97
C LEU A 75 -0.63 0.53 -6.62
N ARG A 76 0.68 0.36 -6.55
CA ARG A 76 1.36 -0.85 -7.05
C ARG A 76 2.33 -1.34 -6.01
N ASP A 77 2.44 -2.64 -5.94
CA ASP A 77 3.45 -3.34 -5.17
C ASP A 77 4.07 -4.46 -6.01
N ASN A 78 5.33 -4.78 -5.73
CA ASN A 78 6.06 -5.74 -6.54
C ASN A 78 5.88 -7.19 -6.08
N PHE A 79 5.49 -7.42 -4.80
CA PHE A 79 5.40 -8.77 -4.27
C PHE A 79 4.27 -9.00 -3.28
N SER A 80 4.32 -8.38 -2.10
CA SER A 80 3.38 -8.68 -1.00
C SER A 80 2.00 -8.03 -1.14
N GLY A 81 1.88 -7.05 -2.00
CA GLY A 81 0.64 -6.31 -2.23
C GLY A 81 0.38 -5.24 -1.19
N ILE A 82 -0.67 -4.45 -1.42
CA ILE A 82 -1.04 -3.32 -0.55
C ILE A 82 -1.73 -3.84 0.70
N GLY A 83 -1.15 -3.57 1.87
CA GLY A 83 -1.68 -3.94 3.17
C GLY A 83 -2.62 -2.89 3.77
N SER A 84 -2.20 -1.63 3.77
CA SER A 84 -3.00 -0.53 4.30
C SER A 84 -2.69 0.79 3.64
N TYR A 85 -3.61 1.74 3.74
CA TYR A 85 -3.43 3.10 3.26
C TYR A 85 -4.23 4.06 4.14
N THR A 86 -3.71 5.28 4.31
CA THR A 86 -4.38 6.37 5.02
C THR A 86 -3.98 7.70 4.40
N ALA A 87 -4.90 8.66 4.40
CA ALA A 87 -4.61 9.99 3.91
C ALA A 87 -5.16 11.09 4.82
N THR A 88 -4.49 12.22 4.78
CA THR A 88 -4.92 13.45 5.44
C THR A 88 -4.88 14.63 4.49
N LEU A 89 -5.79 15.56 4.68
CA LEU A 89 -5.84 16.84 4.00
C LEU A 89 -5.73 17.93 5.07
N ASP A 90 -4.66 18.72 5.04
CA ASP A 90 -4.27 19.67 6.10
C ASP A 90 -4.27 19.04 7.52
N GLY A 91 -3.82 17.79 7.61
CA GLY A 91 -3.79 17.02 8.86
C GLY A 91 -5.10 16.32 9.23
N GLU A 92 -6.22 16.66 8.59
CA GLU A 92 -7.52 16.01 8.82
C GLU A 92 -7.65 14.73 7.99
N TRP A 93 -8.04 13.64 8.62
CA TRP A 93 -8.26 12.37 7.94
C TRP A 93 -9.33 12.48 6.87
N ILE A 94 -9.08 11.86 5.70
CA ILE A 94 -10.02 11.78 4.59
C ILE A 94 -10.30 10.34 4.21
N LEU A 95 -11.54 10.08 3.78
CA LEU A 95 -11.96 8.78 3.27
C LEU A 95 -11.35 8.52 1.90
N LEU A 96 -10.79 7.33 1.71
CA LEU A 96 -10.33 6.79 0.44
C LEU A 96 -11.13 5.54 0.09
N GLU A 97 -11.76 5.54 -1.06
CA GLU A 97 -12.48 4.38 -1.60
C GLU A 97 -11.56 3.55 -2.48
N ARG A 98 -11.43 2.26 -2.18
CA ARG A 98 -10.58 1.34 -2.92
C ARG A 98 -11.33 0.64 -4.04
N ASN A 99 -10.74 0.59 -5.23
CA ASN A 99 -11.13 -0.31 -6.31
C ASN A 99 -10.03 -1.37 -6.52
N PRO A 100 -10.19 -2.58 -5.96
CA PRO A 100 -9.17 -3.62 -6.05
C PRO A 100 -8.90 -4.09 -7.48
N MET A 101 -9.91 -4.09 -8.35
CA MET A 101 -9.77 -4.54 -9.74
C MET A 101 -8.87 -3.61 -10.55
N GLN A 102 -8.92 -2.31 -10.28
CA GLN A 102 -8.09 -1.31 -10.94
C GLN A 102 -6.80 -0.99 -10.18
N GLY A 103 -6.68 -1.46 -8.94
CA GLY A 103 -5.57 -1.12 -8.06
C GLY A 103 -5.53 0.37 -7.69
N THR A 104 -6.70 1.00 -7.57
CA THR A 104 -6.82 2.44 -7.31
C THR A 104 -7.49 2.74 -5.98
N ILE A 105 -7.16 3.92 -5.44
CA ILE A 105 -7.88 4.56 -4.33
C ILE A 105 -8.34 5.94 -4.77
N THR A 106 -9.52 6.34 -4.36
CA THR A 106 -10.15 7.61 -4.77
C THR A 106 -10.68 8.36 -3.55
N HIS A 107 -10.40 9.66 -3.49
CA HIS A 107 -11.05 10.59 -2.57
C HIS A 107 -12.01 11.47 -3.34
N THR A 108 -13.26 11.56 -2.87
CA THR A 108 -14.26 12.49 -3.38
C THR A 108 -14.34 13.70 -2.44
N PHE A 109 -14.12 14.88 -3.00
CA PHE A 109 -14.16 16.12 -2.24
C PHE A 109 -15.59 16.50 -1.83
N ASP A 110 -15.70 16.98 -0.62
CA ASP A 110 -16.89 17.68 -0.11
C ASP A 110 -16.62 19.18 -0.15
N ASP A 111 -17.31 19.91 -0.99
CA ASP A 111 -17.11 21.36 -1.19
C ASP A 111 -17.37 22.19 0.08
N SER A 112 -18.13 21.66 1.04
CA SER A 112 -18.34 22.30 2.34
C SER A 112 -17.12 22.22 3.24
N ARG A 113 -16.36 21.11 3.16
CA ARG A 113 -15.14 20.87 3.94
C ARG A 113 -13.87 21.32 3.21
N THR A 114 -13.89 21.19 1.90
CA THR A 114 -12.75 21.50 1.02
C THR A 114 -13.17 22.46 -0.11
N PRO A 115 -13.46 23.74 0.22
CA PRO A 115 -13.83 24.75 -0.77
C PRO A 115 -12.85 24.88 -1.91
N LYS A 116 -13.37 25.24 -3.09
CA LYS A 116 -12.54 25.56 -4.26
C LYS A 116 -11.81 26.90 -4.08
N GLY A 117 -10.75 27.12 -4.86
CA GLY A 117 -9.94 28.33 -4.80
C GLY A 117 -8.94 28.35 -3.62
N ARG A 118 -8.67 27.21 -2.99
CA ARG A 118 -7.72 27.08 -1.89
C ARG A 118 -6.71 25.97 -2.13
N SER A 119 -5.56 26.08 -1.48
CA SER A 119 -4.54 25.06 -1.45
C SER A 119 -4.60 24.25 -0.17
N TYR A 120 -4.33 22.95 -0.29
CA TYR A 120 -4.36 21.98 0.80
C TYR A 120 -3.10 21.11 0.76
N THR A 121 -2.60 20.71 1.92
CA THR A 121 -1.54 19.72 2.01
C THR A 121 -2.16 18.33 2.07
N LEU A 122 -2.00 17.57 0.99
CA LEU A 122 -2.43 16.18 0.93
C LEU A 122 -1.25 15.25 1.24
N GLN A 123 -1.44 14.38 2.23
CA GLN A 123 -0.49 13.34 2.57
C GLN A 123 -1.16 11.98 2.49
N LEU A 124 -0.57 11.09 1.70
CA LEU A 124 -1.00 9.70 1.55
C LEU A 124 0.12 8.78 2.02
N THR A 125 -0.20 7.89 2.94
CA THR A 125 0.71 6.85 3.43
C THR A 125 0.17 5.49 3.01
N VAL A 126 1.01 4.70 2.36
CA VAL A 126 0.68 3.35 1.90
C VAL A 126 1.70 2.37 2.47
N THR A 127 1.22 1.26 3.01
CA THR A 127 2.06 0.20 3.57
C THR A 127 1.71 -1.12 2.88
N ASP A 128 2.71 -1.90 2.49
CA ASP A 128 2.52 -3.25 1.97
C ASP A 128 2.26 -4.28 3.08
N ASN A 129 2.07 -5.54 2.71
CA ASN A 129 1.82 -6.60 3.70
C ASN A 129 3.09 -7.06 4.45
N CYS A 130 4.26 -6.60 4.06
CA CYS A 130 5.54 -6.85 4.75
C CYS A 130 6.03 -5.64 5.56
N GLY A 131 5.24 -4.56 5.64
CA GLY A 131 5.52 -3.41 6.49
C GLY A 131 6.38 -2.33 5.83
N ASN A 132 6.69 -2.45 4.53
CA ASN A 132 7.35 -1.36 3.82
C ASN A 132 6.36 -0.23 3.55
N LYS A 133 6.82 1.01 3.73
CA LYS A 133 5.98 2.19 3.74
C LYS A 133 6.43 3.22 2.72
N THR A 134 5.49 3.79 2.00
CA THR A 134 5.68 4.97 1.15
C THR A 134 4.77 6.10 1.60
N VAL A 135 5.35 7.30 1.71
CA VAL A 135 4.63 8.53 2.00
C VAL A 135 4.69 9.45 0.78
N TRP A 136 3.54 9.83 0.28
CA TRP A 136 3.38 10.84 -0.76
C TRP A 136 2.76 12.09 -0.14
N LYS A 137 3.45 13.23 -0.21
CA LYS A 137 2.99 14.49 0.36
C LYS A 137 3.19 15.61 -0.64
N ARG A 138 2.11 16.31 -0.98
CA ARG A 138 2.12 17.45 -1.92
C ARG A 138 1.05 18.46 -1.53
N THR A 139 1.31 19.71 -1.89
CA THR A 139 0.26 20.75 -1.92
C THR A 139 -0.58 20.55 -3.18
N ILE A 140 -1.88 20.53 -3.02
CA ILE A 140 -2.88 20.51 -4.09
C ILE A 140 -3.71 21.78 -4.03
N THR A 141 -4.18 22.28 -5.16
CA THR A 141 -5.08 23.42 -5.25
C THR A 141 -6.40 22.96 -5.86
N ARG A 142 -7.49 23.36 -5.27
CA ARG A 142 -8.85 23.08 -5.77
C ARG A 142 -9.45 24.27 -6.48
#